data_9d48db4852812af7f406b30f2a6b2a31
#
_entry.id   9d48db4852812af7f406b30f2a6b2a31
#
_cell.length_a   1.000
_cell.length_b   1.000
_cell.length_c   1.000
_cell.angle_alpha   90.00
_cell.angle_beta   90.00
_cell.angle_gamma   90.00
#
_symmetry.space_group_name_H-M   'P 1'
#
loop_
_entity.id
_entity.type
_entity.pdbx_description
1 polymer ?
#
loop_
_entity_poly.entity_id
_entity_poly.type
_entity_poly.pdbx_seq_one_letter_code
_entity_poly.pdbx_strand_id
1 'polypeptide(L)'
;PLGNGFAMEPDTPTLLLAGGMGIVPFVGYVSEHPKPWNVTMLFGHREPLSCYPVDSINEHVPLDSLRETVPGDLDNFIFTIQERMREYAEQKGLILACGPLPFLKTVHGFARELNARVQLSLENRMACGVGACLGCVTRTTGEWPVADKRHGLVQTCNHGPVFWANQIEL
;
A
#
# COMPACT_ATOMS: atom_id res chain seq x y z
N PRO A 1 -5.99 -14.15 -14.44
CA PRO A 1 -6.13 -13.00 -13.55
C PRO A 1 -5.71 -11.73 -14.30
N LEU A 2 -6.38 -10.62 -14.01
CA LEU A 2 -6.03 -9.31 -14.55
C LEU A 2 -5.24 -8.54 -13.49
N GLY A 3 -4.29 -7.71 -13.93
CA GLY A 3 -3.49 -6.89 -13.02
C GLY A 3 -2.31 -7.62 -12.38
N ASN A 4 -1.75 -6.98 -11.36
CA ASN A 4 -0.57 -7.42 -10.63
C ASN A 4 -0.82 -7.49 -9.11
N GLY A 5 0.14 -7.99 -8.36
CA GLY A 5 0.16 -8.01 -6.90
C GLY A 5 1.37 -7.29 -6.34
N PHE A 6 1.45 -7.21 -5.01
CA PHE A 6 2.62 -6.70 -4.30
C PHE A 6 3.86 -7.57 -4.57
N ALA A 7 5.02 -6.90 -4.66
CA ALA A 7 6.30 -7.60 -4.70
C ALA A 7 6.52 -8.40 -3.41
N MET A 8 7.05 -9.62 -3.56
CA MET A 8 7.41 -10.47 -2.43
C MET A 8 8.93 -10.64 -2.43
N GLU A 9 9.58 -10.06 -1.43
CA GLU A 9 11.03 -10.07 -1.26
C GLU A 9 11.41 -10.70 0.08
N PRO A 10 11.55 -12.03 0.16
CA PRO A 10 11.66 -12.74 1.45
C PRO A 10 12.84 -12.32 2.32
N ASP A 11 13.92 -11.83 1.72
CA ASP A 11 15.14 -11.42 2.43
C ASP A 11 15.19 -9.93 2.76
N THR A 12 14.14 -9.17 2.40
CA THR A 12 14.05 -7.74 2.61
C THR A 12 13.11 -7.43 3.78
N PRO A 13 13.52 -6.64 4.79
CA PRO A 13 12.60 -6.15 5.82
C PRO A 13 11.41 -5.45 5.17
N THR A 14 10.19 -5.89 5.49
CA THR A 14 8.98 -5.41 4.84
C THR A 14 8.01 -4.81 5.85
N LEU A 15 7.57 -3.58 5.59
CA LEU A 15 6.53 -2.90 6.35
C LEU A 15 5.23 -2.89 5.56
N LEU A 16 4.17 -3.42 6.14
CA LEU A 16 2.82 -3.33 5.63
C LEU A 16 2.11 -2.15 6.28
N LEU A 17 1.58 -1.24 5.48
CA LEU A 17 0.80 -0.09 5.91
C LEU A 17 -0.64 -0.27 5.44
N ALA A 18 -1.57 -0.45 6.36
CA ALA A 18 -2.97 -0.67 6.05
C ALA A 18 -3.89 0.40 6.63
N GLY A 19 -4.85 0.87 5.84
CA GLY A 19 -5.91 1.78 6.29
C GLY A 19 -7.29 1.16 6.08
N GLY A 20 -8.08 0.94 7.15
CA GLY A 20 -9.41 0.35 7.08
C GLY A 20 -9.44 -0.98 6.32
N MET A 21 -10.30 -1.11 5.31
CA MET A 21 -10.40 -2.34 4.50
C MET A 21 -9.15 -2.64 3.66
N GLY A 22 -8.21 -1.69 3.57
CA GLY A 22 -6.90 -1.94 2.95
C GLY A 22 -6.04 -3.01 3.64
N ILE A 23 -6.47 -3.53 4.79
CA ILE A 23 -5.84 -4.68 5.45
C ILE A 23 -6.06 -5.99 4.66
N VAL A 24 -7.17 -6.12 3.93
CA VAL A 24 -7.61 -7.39 3.32
C VAL A 24 -6.60 -8.00 2.34
N PRO A 25 -5.97 -7.25 1.42
CA PRO A 25 -4.98 -7.82 0.51
C PRO A 25 -3.76 -8.42 1.22
N PHE A 26 -3.50 -7.98 2.44
CA PHE A 26 -2.35 -8.47 3.20
C PHE A 26 -2.58 -9.83 3.86
N VAL A 27 -3.83 -10.30 4.00
CA VAL A 27 -4.12 -11.65 4.53
C VAL A 27 -3.43 -12.71 3.66
N GLY A 28 -3.66 -12.67 2.34
CA GLY A 28 -2.99 -13.59 1.42
C GLY A 28 -1.47 -13.36 1.36
N TYR A 29 -1.03 -12.09 1.37
CA TYR A 29 0.39 -11.77 1.34
C TYR A 29 1.17 -12.38 2.49
N VAL A 30 0.70 -12.25 3.75
CA VAL A 30 1.42 -12.76 4.92
C VAL A 30 1.35 -14.28 5.01
N SER A 31 0.24 -14.91 4.60
CA SER A 31 0.08 -16.37 4.62
C SER A 31 0.98 -17.07 3.59
N GLU A 32 1.29 -16.41 2.48
CA GLU A 32 2.13 -16.95 1.41
C GLU A 32 3.60 -16.52 1.54
N HIS A 33 3.93 -15.58 2.47
CA HIS A 33 5.27 -15.05 2.58
C HIS A 33 6.26 -16.10 3.14
N PRO A 34 7.35 -16.46 2.42
CA PRO A 34 8.26 -17.53 2.85
C PRO A 34 9.01 -17.25 4.16
N LYS A 35 9.16 -15.95 4.51
CA LYS A 35 9.87 -15.49 5.73
C LYS A 35 9.03 -14.42 6.45
N PRO A 36 7.89 -14.78 7.05
CA PRO A 36 6.97 -13.82 7.67
C PRO A 36 7.60 -13.06 8.85
N TRP A 37 8.66 -13.57 9.47
CA TRP A 37 9.40 -12.85 10.52
C TRP A 37 10.15 -11.60 10.04
N ASN A 38 10.33 -11.40 8.73
CA ASN A 38 10.87 -10.18 8.14
C ASN A 38 9.77 -9.14 7.81
N VAL A 39 8.51 -9.43 8.15
CA VAL A 39 7.37 -8.59 7.84
C VAL A 39 6.76 -8.06 9.13
N THR A 40 6.40 -6.78 9.16
CA THR A 40 5.60 -6.17 10.23
C THR A 40 4.45 -5.36 9.64
N MET A 41 3.39 -5.13 10.41
CA MET A 41 2.25 -4.34 9.96
C MET A 41 1.94 -3.20 10.92
N LEU A 42 1.64 -2.03 10.34
CA LEU A 42 0.97 -0.91 11.01
C LEU A 42 -0.42 -0.71 10.39
N PHE A 43 -1.45 -0.78 11.22
CA PHE A 43 -2.85 -0.76 10.80
C PHE A 43 -3.63 0.39 11.44
N GLY A 44 -4.15 1.30 10.62
CA GLY A 44 -5.06 2.37 11.04
C GLY A 44 -6.52 2.00 10.78
N HIS A 45 -7.38 2.18 11.79
CA HIS A 45 -8.79 1.81 11.68
C HIS A 45 -9.71 2.72 12.51
N ARG A 46 -11.01 2.74 12.14
CA ARG A 46 -12.07 3.46 12.87
C ARG A 46 -12.99 2.49 13.61
N GLU A 47 -13.41 1.44 12.91
CA GLU A 47 -14.27 0.41 13.48
C GLU A 47 -13.49 -0.49 14.47
N PRO A 48 -14.17 -1.23 15.35
CA PRO A 48 -13.52 -2.21 16.23
C PRO A 48 -12.70 -3.24 15.44
N LEU A 49 -11.61 -3.75 16.03
CA LEU A 49 -10.75 -4.75 15.39
C LEU A 49 -11.50 -6.01 14.95
N SER A 50 -12.58 -6.37 15.64
CA SER A 50 -13.46 -7.49 15.26
C SER A 50 -14.14 -7.35 13.89
N CYS A 51 -14.11 -6.15 13.30
CA CYS A 51 -14.62 -5.91 11.94
C CYS A 51 -13.58 -6.22 10.84
N TYR A 52 -12.37 -6.60 11.23
CA TYR A 52 -11.25 -6.81 10.32
C TYR A 52 -10.60 -8.19 10.50
N PRO A 53 -9.93 -8.75 9.50
CA PRO A 53 -9.29 -10.07 9.59
C PRO A 53 -7.94 -10.01 10.36
N VAL A 54 -7.92 -9.39 11.54
CA VAL A 54 -6.70 -9.12 12.31
C VAL A 54 -6.07 -10.42 12.80
N ASP A 55 -6.88 -11.39 13.22
CA ASP A 55 -6.40 -12.68 13.72
C ASP A 55 -5.59 -13.42 12.64
N SER A 56 -6.10 -13.43 11.40
CA SER A 56 -5.40 -14.05 10.26
C SER A 56 -4.06 -13.38 9.94
N ILE A 57 -3.89 -12.10 10.28
CA ILE A 57 -2.60 -11.41 10.12
C ILE A 57 -1.68 -11.77 11.29
N ASN A 58 -2.18 -11.69 12.54
CA ASN A 58 -1.40 -11.91 13.75
C ASN A 58 -0.86 -13.33 13.87
N GLU A 59 -1.48 -14.31 13.22
CA GLU A 59 -0.96 -15.69 13.12
C GLU A 59 0.40 -15.76 12.41
N HIS A 60 0.73 -14.77 11.58
CA HIS A 60 1.91 -14.78 10.73
C HIS A 60 2.93 -13.68 11.08
N VAL A 61 2.46 -12.46 11.37
CA VAL A 61 3.32 -11.27 11.52
C VAL A 61 2.85 -10.40 12.68
N PRO A 62 3.76 -9.68 13.36
CA PRO A 62 3.38 -8.70 14.37
C PRO A 62 2.60 -7.54 13.71
N LEU A 63 1.48 -7.18 14.35
CA LEU A 63 0.57 -6.13 13.92
C LEU A 63 0.41 -5.09 15.04
N ASP A 64 0.83 -3.86 14.76
CA ASP A 64 0.52 -2.68 15.57
C ASP A 64 -0.72 -1.99 15.01
N SER A 65 -1.72 -1.71 15.85
CA SER A 65 -2.95 -1.04 15.41
C SER A 65 -3.17 0.28 16.13
N LEU A 66 -3.66 1.26 15.38
CA LEU A 66 -4.05 2.59 15.89
C LEU A 66 -5.50 2.86 15.49
N ARG A 67 -6.37 3.06 16.50
CA ARG A 67 -7.77 3.36 16.29
C ARG A 67 -7.99 4.87 16.32
N GLU A 68 -8.58 5.40 15.26
CA GLU A 68 -9.03 6.78 15.22
C GLU A 68 -10.41 6.89 15.92
N THR A 69 -10.46 7.55 17.07
CA THR A 69 -11.67 7.74 17.88
C THR A 69 -11.93 9.21 18.21
N VAL A 70 -10.87 10.01 18.32
CA VAL A 70 -10.94 11.44 18.66
C VAL A 70 -10.06 12.26 17.72
N PRO A 71 -10.32 13.57 17.59
CA PRO A 71 -9.42 14.47 16.89
C PRO A 71 -7.99 14.38 17.51
N GLY A 72 -6.98 14.20 16.69
CA GLY A 72 -5.59 14.01 17.13
C GLY A 72 -5.09 12.58 16.98
N ASP A 73 -5.94 11.56 17.01
CA ASP A 73 -5.54 10.18 16.72
C ASP A 73 -4.99 10.05 15.30
N LEU A 74 -5.58 10.79 14.34
CA LEU A 74 -5.11 10.84 12.97
C LEU A 74 -3.70 11.44 12.87
N ASP A 75 -3.42 12.53 13.59
CA ASP A 75 -2.10 13.16 13.58
C ASP A 75 -1.05 12.21 14.18
N ASN A 76 -1.39 11.52 15.27
CA ASN A 76 -0.54 10.50 15.86
C ASN A 76 -0.29 9.33 14.90
N PHE A 77 -1.32 8.90 14.18
CA PHE A 77 -1.17 7.85 13.17
C PHE A 77 -0.26 8.28 12.01
N ILE A 78 -0.44 9.50 11.49
CA ILE A 78 0.40 10.07 10.45
C ILE A 78 1.86 10.16 10.91
N PHE A 79 2.10 10.65 12.13
CA PHE A 79 3.43 10.69 12.73
C PHE A 79 4.06 9.28 12.83
N THR A 80 3.29 8.30 13.32
CA THR A 80 3.76 6.91 13.44
C THR A 80 4.10 6.31 12.08
N ILE A 81 3.29 6.57 11.04
CA ILE A 81 3.60 6.17 9.66
C ILE A 81 4.94 6.74 9.23
N GLN A 82 5.16 8.04 9.42
CA GLN A 82 6.39 8.71 9.00
C GLN A 82 7.63 8.12 9.66
N GLU A 83 7.58 7.90 10.99
CA GLU A 83 8.70 7.30 11.74
C GLU A 83 8.99 5.88 11.28
N ARG A 84 7.96 5.04 11.14
CA ARG A 84 8.14 3.66 10.67
C ARG A 84 8.67 3.61 9.23
N MET A 85 8.18 4.48 8.35
CA MET A 85 8.68 4.57 6.97
C MET A 85 10.15 5.00 6.92
N ARG A 86 10.57 5.91 7.81
CA ARG A 86 11.97 6.33 7.93
C ARG A 86 12.86 5.17 8.33
N GLU A 87 12.48 4.41 9.37
CA GLU A 87 13.22 3.21 9.82
C GLU A 87 13.46 2.22 8.68
N TYR A 88 12.39 1.94 7.90
CA TYR A 88 12.48 0.99 6.79
C TYR A 88 13.23 1.55 5.59
N ALA A 89 13.15 2.85 5.32
CA ALA A 89 13.93 3.50 4.25
C ALA A 89 15.45 3.43 4.55
N GLU A 90 15.86 3.68 5.79
CA GLU A 90 17.26 3.57 6.23
C GLU A 90 17.83 2.15 6.05
N GLN A 91 17.01 1.14 6.27
CA GLN A 91 17.36 -0.27 6.08
C GLN A 91 17.25 -0.74 4.62
N LYS A 92 16.86 0.14 3.69
CA LYS A 92 16.52 -0.19 2.29
C LYS A 92 15.40 -1.25 2.20
N GLY A 93 14.52 -1.26 3.19
CA GLY A 93 13.38 -2.15 3.28
C GLY A 93 12.32 -1.87 2.21
N LEU A 94 11.36 -2.76 2.12
CA LEU A 94 10.20 -2.65 1.24
C LEU A 94 8.99 -2.17 2.06
N ILE A 95 8.24 -1.22 1.53
CA ILE A 95 7.01 -0.72 2.14
C ILE A 95 5.85 -0.97 1.19
N LEU A 96 4.81 -1.62 1.68
CA LEU A 96 3.61 -1.94 0.91
C LEU A 96 2.40 -1.27 1.58
N ALA A 97 1.63 -0.50 0.81
CA ALA A 97 0.51 0.24 1.38
C ALA A 97 -0.80 0.01 0.61
N CYS A 98 -1.88 -0.17 1.37
CA CYS A 98 -3.24 -0.26 0.85
C CYS A 98 -4.22 0.42 1.81
N GLY A 99 -5.15 1.21 1.25
CA GLY A 99 -6.15 1.95 2.03
C GLY A 99 -6.81 3.07 1.24
N PRO A 100 -7.60 3.91 1.91
CA PRO A 100 -8.30 5.02 1.27
C PRO A 100 -7.33 6.01 0.60
N LEU A 101 -7.79 6.69 -0.44
CA LEU A 101 -6.96 7.63 -1.20
C LEU A 101 -6.24 8.70 -0.34
N PRO A 102 -6.85 9.33 0.69
CA PRO A 102 -6.13 10.27 1.56
C PRO A 102 -4.94 9.62 2.28
N PHE A 103 -5.11 8.39 2.78
CA PHE A 103 -4.03 7.61 3.39
C PHE A 103 -2.91 7.31 2.41
N LEU A 104 -3.25 6.84 1.20
CA LEU A 104 -2.25 6.58 0.15
C LEU A 104 -1.50 7.84 -0.29
N LYS A 105 -2.18 9.01 -0.33
CA LYS A 105 -1.51 10.30 -0.60
C LYS A 105 -0.50 10.67 0.47
N THR A 106 -0.81 10.44 1.73
CA THR A 106 0.12 10.66 2.85
C THR A 106 1.35 9.75 2.72
N VAL A 107 1.14 8.45 2.50
CA VAL A 107 2.23 7.48 2.29
C VAL A 107 3.07 7.83 1.05
N HIS A 108 2.42 8.23 -0.05
CA HIS A 108 3.10 8.65 -1.27
C HIS A 108 3.97 9.90 -1.06
N GLY A 109 3.48 10.87 -0.28
CA GLY A 109 4.26 12.07 0.09
C GLY A 109 5.54 11.69 0.85
N PHE A 110 5.43 10.85 1.88
CA PHE A 110 6.58 10.35 2.65
C PHE A 110 7.51 9.47 1.80
N ALA A 111 6.97 8.67 0.89
CA ALA A 111 7.80 7.88 -0.02
C ALA A 111 8.77 8.74 -0.84
N ARG A 112 8.29 9.90 -1.32
CA ARG A 112 9.10 10.85 -2.07
C ARG A 112 10.10 11.60 -1.18
N GLU A 113 9.65 12.07 -0.01
CA GLU A 113 10.47 12.79 0.95
C GLU A 113 11.66 11.93 1.45
N LEU A 114 11.39 10.67 1.78
CA LEU A 114 12.37 9.73 2.33
C LEU A 114 13.13 8.94 1.25
N ASN A 115 12.81 9.12 -0.02
CA ASN A 115 13.30 8.29 -1.13
C ASN A 115 13.14 6.78 -0.83
N ALA A 116 11.99 6.42 -0.25
CA ALA A 116 11.71 5.07 0.21
C ALA A 116 11.17 4.17 -0.92
N ARG A 117 11.46 2.87 -0.82
CA ARG A 117 10.93 1.84 -1.74
C ARG A 117 9.50 1.48 -1.34
N VAL A 118 8.52 2.09 -1.98
CA VAL A 118 7.11 1.95 -1.62
C VAL A 118 6.29 1.46 -2.80
N GLN A 119 5.45 0.44 -2.58
CA GLN A 119 4.36 0.06 -3.49
C GLN A 119 3.01 0.44 -2.88
N LEU A 120 2.13 0.97 -3.72
CA LEU A 120 0.79 1.42 -3.37
C LEU A 120 -0.24 0.61 -4.15
N SER A 121 -1.21 0.00 -3.46
CA SER A 121 -2.37 -0.63 -4.09
C SER A 121 -3.50 0.37 -4.22
N LEU A 122 -3.87 0.71 -5.44
CA LEU A 122 -4.88 1.73 -5.74
C LEU A 122 -6.28 1.12 -5.84
N GLU A 123 -7.25 1.75 -5.19
CA GLU A 123 -8.67 1.48 -5.32
C GLU A 123 -9.31 2.47 -6.29
N ASN A 124 -9.28 2.17 -7.58
CA ASN A 124 -10.00 2.97 -8.58
C ASN A 124 -11.36 2.35 -8.92
N ARG A 125 -12.34 3.19 -9.21
CA ARG A 125 -13.64 2.70 -9.71
C ARG A 125 -13.42 2.03 -11.06
N MET A 126 -13.83 0.77 -11.16
CA MET A 126 -13.70 -0.04 -12.36
C MET A 126 -15.08 -0.28 -12.97
N ALA A 127 -15.21 -0.08 -14.30
CA ALA A 127 -16.41 -0.43 -15.04
C ALA A 127 -16.17 -1.71 -15.87
N CYS A 128 -15.25 -1.68 -16.86
CA CYS A 128 -15.04 -2.83 -17.74
C CYS A 128 -14.06 -3.88 -17.18
N GLY A 129 -13.09 -3.49 -16.35
CA GLY A 129 -12.05 -4.36 -15.80
C GLY A 129 -11.02 -4.87 -16.81
N VAL A 130 -11.15 -4.54 -18.09
CA VAL A 130 -10.33 -5.08 -19.21
C VAL A 130 -9.57 -4.00 -19.99
N GLY A 131 -9.50 -2.77 -19.46
CA GLY A 131 -8.75 -1.67 -20.08
C GLY A 131 -9.44 -0.94 -21.22
N ALA A 132 -10.71 -1.26 -21.56
CA ALA A 132 -11.40 -0.70 -22.71
C ALA A 132 -12.03 0.68 -22.44
N CYS A 133 -12.60 0.89 -21.24
CA CYS A 133 -13.42 2.10 -20.96
C CYS A 133 -12.63 3.31 -20.44
N LEU A 134 -11.37 3.16 -20.06
CA LEU A 134 -10.51 4.17 -19.47
C LEU A 134 -11.03 4.79 -18.14
N GLY A 135 -12.00 4.14 -17.48
CA GLY A 135 -12.61 4.64 -16.25
C GLY A 135 -11.72 4.57 -15.01
N CYS A 136 -10.70 3.70 -15.02
CA CYS A 136 -9.80 3.46 -13.88
C CYS A 136 -8.37 3.97 -14.12
N VAL A 137 -8.23 5.08 -14.87
CA VAL A 137 -6.90 5.63 -15.18
C VAL A 137 -6.26 6.31 -13.98
N THR A 138 -4.95 6.20 -13.90
CA THR A 138 -4.07 6.91 -12.96
C THR A 138 -2.98 7.62 -13.74
N ARG A 139 -2.52 8.77 -13.24
CA ARG A 139 -1.40 9.50 -13.84
C ARG A 139 -0.09 8.81 -13.53
N THR A 140 0.82 8.79 -14.51
CA THR A 140 2.17 8.28 -14.35
C THR A 140 3.19 9.40 -14.35
N THR A 141 4.27 9.18 -13.62
CA THR A 141 5.48 10.01 -13.69
C THR A 141 6.29 9.67 -14.95
N GLY A 142 7.40 10.41 -15.18
CA GLY A 142 8.34 10.09 -16.26
C GLY A 142 9.07 8.75 -16.09
N GLU A 143 9.03 8.15 -14.90
CA GLU A 143 9.71 6.87 -14.57
C GLU A 143 8.90 5.63 -14.94
N TRP A 144 7.70 5.79 -15.49
CA TRP A 144 6.89 4.64 -15.91
C TRP A 144 7.56 3.87 -17.07
N PRO A 145 7.85 2.56 -16.92
CA PRO A 145 8.70 1.83 -17.85
C PRO A 145 8.03 1.39 -19.16
N VAL A 146 6.72 1.58 -19.30
CA VAL A 146 5.98 1.06 -20.48
C VAL A 146 6.09 2.01 -21.66
N ALA A 147 6.43 1.46 -22.83
CA ALA A 147 6.54 2.19 -24.09
C ALA A 147 5.20 2.80 -24.57
N ASP A 148 4.07 2.32 -24.05
CA ASP A 148 2.72 2.85 -24.32
C ASP A 148 2.41 4.02 -23.39
N LYS A 149 3.17 5.09 -23.56
CA LYS A 149 2.92 6.39 -22.89
C LYS A 149 1.70 7.09 -23.52
N ARG A 150 0.52 6.49 -23.40
CA ARG A 150 -0.72 7.17 -23.76
C ARG A 150 -0.94 8.36 -22.83
N HIS A 151 -0.31 9.50 -23.15
CA HIS A 151 -0.51 10.78 -22.47
C HIS A 151 -0.22 10.78 -20.95
N GLY A 152 0.70 9.93 -20.45
CA GLY A 152 1.01 9.87 -19.02
C GLY A 152 -0.09 9.25 -18.16
N LEU A 153 -0.91 8.37 -18.71
CA LEU A 153 -2.00 7.68 -18.04
C LEU A 153 -1.87 6.16 -18.20
N VAL A 154 -2.18 5.41 -17.14
CA VAL A 154 -2.29 3.93 -17.15
C VAL A 154 -3.61 3.48 -16.54
N GLN A 155 -4.10 2.33 -16.97
CA GLN A 155 -5.30 1.73 -16.40
C GLN A 155 -4.94 0.86 -15.19
N THR A 156 -5.53 1.14 -14.04
CA THR A 156 -5.35 0.35 -12.83
C THR A 156 -5.79 -1.11 -13.01
N CYS A 157 -6.83 -1.38 -13.80
CA CYS A 157 -7.32 -2.74 -14.03
C CYS A 157 -6.35 -3.64 -14.82
N ASN A 158 -5.48 -3.07 -15.66
CA ASN A 158 -4.55 -3.84 -16.49
C ASN A 158 -3.11 -3.80 -15.99
N HIS A 159 -2.67 -2.64 -15.48
CA HIS A 159 -1.29 -2.38 -15.11
C HIS A 159 -1.07 -2.35 -13.59
N GLY A 160 -2.16 -2.19 -12.82
CA GLY A 160 -2.20 -2.23 -11.37
C GLY A 160 -2.90 -3.50 -10.87
N PRO A 161 -3.48 -3.47 -9.65
CA PRO A 161 -3.68 -2.26 -8.82
C PRO A 161 -2.44 -1.75 -8.10
N VAL A 162 -1.32 -2.49 -8.11
CA VAL A 162 -0.10 -2.17 -7.38
C VAL A 162 0.88 -1.41 -8.29
N PHE A 163 1.36 -0.27 -7.79
CA PHE A 163 2.34 0.58 -8.47
C PHE A 163 3.46 0.99 -7.52
N TRP A 164 4.67 1.17 -8.03
CA TRP A 164 5.71 1.86 -7.29
C TRP A 164 5.35 3.35 -7.12
N ALA A 165 5.59 3.90 -5.92
CA ALA A 165 5.24 5.29 -5.62
C ALA A 165 5.92 6.30 -6.56
N ASN A 166 7.13 6.02 -7.03
CA ASN A 166 7.83 6.87 -7.99
C ASN A 166 7.28 6.80 -9.42
N GLN A 167 6.42 5.83 -9.73
CA GLN A 167 5.85 5.63 -11.07
C GLN A 167 4.53 6.35 -11.30
N ILE A 168 3.86 6.79 -10.23
CA ILE A 168 2.51 7.38 -10.29
C ILE A 168 2.43 8.73 -9.57
N GLU A 169 1.41 9.50 -9.92
CA GLU A 169 1.03 10.74 -9.23
C GLU A 169 -0.32 10.53 -8.51
N LEU A 170 -0.39 10.90 -7.22
CA LEU A 170 -1.60 10.84 -6.40
C LEU A 170 -2.08 12.20 -5.93
#